data_9b7e23cd43c8b63506fcb4dff52c0037
#
_entry.id   9b7e23cd43c8b63506fcb4dff52c0037
#
_cell.length_a   1.000
_cell.length_b   1.000
_cell.length_c   1.000
_cell.angle_alpha   90.00
_cell.angle_beta   90.00
_cell.angle_gamma   90.00
#
_symmetry.space_group_name_H-M   'P 1'
#
loop_
_entity.id
_entity.type
_entity.pdbx_description
1 polymer ?
#
loop_
_entity_poly.entity_id
_entity_poly.type
_entity_poly.pdbx_seq_one_letter_code
_entity_poly.pdbx_strand_id
1 'polypeptide(L)'
;WPYHVLPALATAILLATFTLSQTVDRYLPISRSSHRLPVAIISATLMVLLYFQAALYTPPFYKQRQYEDSIGGVLSHIVEQNAPHRTIMTLSPGIYPFWPMINYLNGRMTMRFLTMWVVQGVYADCEDFPALYNAPDTMGDSEKFVFDAVSDDFAKNQPDLLIVDTIPGMPRCQGKVFDYLEYFQQNKVFADAFENYEHLMDFDRYRIFRKKKKT
;
A
#
# COMPACT_ATOMS: atom_id res chain seq x y z
N TRP A 1 -6.49 9.30 -6.24
CA TRP A 1 -5.74 9.25 -4.98
C TRP A 1 -5.67 10.68 -4.42
N PRO A 2 -6.08 10.93 -3.14
CA PRO A 2 -6.17 12.28 -2.57
C PRO A 2 -4.87 13.09 -2.63
N TYR A 3 -3.72 12.44 -2.56
CA TYR A 3 -2.42 13.12 -2.57
C TYR A 3 -2.05 13.77 -3.91
N HIS A 4 -2.67 13.34 -5.02
CA HIS A 4 -2.48 14.01 -6.32
C HIS A 4 -3.14 15.40 -6.37
N VAL A 5 -4.13 15.63 -5.50
CA VAL A 5 -4.85 16.91 -5.43
C VAL A 5 -4.10 17.93 -4.55
N LEU A 6 -3.24 17.48 -3.62
CA LEU A 6 -2.55 18.36 -2.68
C LEU A 6 -1.67 19.43 -3.35
N PRO A 7 -0.84 19.13 -4.36
CA PRO A 7 -0.05 20.16 -5.04
C PRO A 7 -0.94 21.20 -5.76
N ALA A 8 -2.01 20.73 -6.42
CA ALA A 8 -2.95 21.61 -7.11
C ALA A 8 -3.69 22.52 -6.13
N LEU A 9 -4.12 21.98 -4.99
CA LEU A 9 -4.78 22.73 -3.92
C LEU A 9 -3.83 23.77 -3.31
N ALA A 10 -2.59 23.40 -3.01
CA ALA A 10 -1.58 24.32 -2.49
C ALA A 10 -1.32 25.48 -3.47
N THR A 11 -1.19 25.18 -4.76
CA THR A 11 -1.00 26.20 -5.80
C THR A 11 -2.21 27.10 -5.93
N ALA A 12 -3.42 26.54 -5.90
CA ALA A 12 -4.67 27.33 -5.95
C ALA A 12 -4.79 28.28 -4.75
N ILE A 13 -4.44 27.83 -3.54
CA ILE A 13 -4.43 28.66 -2.32
C ILE A 13 -3.43 29.81 -2.45
N LEU A 14 -2.21 29.53 -2.92
CA LEU A 14 -1.18 30.56 -3.13
C LEU A 14 -1.64 31.61 -4.16
N LEU A 15 -2.20 31.20 -5.28
CA LEU A 15 -2.73 32.08 -6.29
C LEU A 15 -3.91 32.92 -5.77
N ALA A 16 -4.85 32.32 -5.06
CA ALA A 16 -5.97 33.01 -4.45
C ALA A 16 -5.51 34.05 -3.41
N THR A 17 -4.54 33.72 -2.59
CA THR A 17 -3.97 34.63 -1.59
C THR A 17 -3.25 35.79 -2.27
N PHE A 18 -2.48 35.53 -3.33
CA PHE A 18 -1.78 36.57 -4.08
C PHE A 18 -2.74 37.53 -4.81
N THR A 19 -3.76 36.99 -5.50
CA THR A 19 -4.79 37.81 -6.18
C THR A 19 -5.61 38.60 -5.20
N LEU A 20 -5.97 38.03 -4.05
CA LEU A 20 -6.68 38.76 -2.99
C LEU A 20 -5.86 39.94 -2.44
N SER A 21 -4.57 39.69 -2.18
CA SER A 21 -3.62 40.73 -1.72
C SER A 21 -3.53 41.87 -2.72
N GLN A 22 -3.37 41.59 -4.03
CA GLN A 22 -3.32 42.61 -5.06
C GLN A 22 -4.64 43.38 -5.20
N THR A 23 -5.78 42.70 -5.05
CA THR A 23 -7.09 43.29 -5.11
C THR A 23 -7.33 44.26 -3.94
N VAL A 24 -6.95 43.83 -2.73
CA VAL A 24 -7.00 44.67 -1.51
C VAL A 24 -6.14 45.93 -1.68
N ASP A 25 -4.90 45.77 -2.16
CA ASP A 25 -3.99 46.90 -2.39
C ASP A 25 -4.53 47.89 -3.45
N ARG A 26 -5.26 47.41 -4.45
CA ARG A 26 -5.79 48.22 -5.56
C ARG A 26 -7.08 48.97 -5.24
N TYR A 27 -8.00 48.36 -4.50
CA TYR A 27 -9.34 48.87 -4.25
C TYR A 27 -9.53 49.51 -2.87
N LEU A 28 -8.63 49.25 -1.95
CA LEU A 28 -8.61 49.84 -0.62
C LEU A 28 -7.35 50.71 -0.47
N PRO A 29 -7.36 51.99 -0.93
CA PRO A 29 -6.22 52.88 -0.77
C PRO A 29 -6.10 53.29 0.70
N ILE A 30 -5.68 52.42 1.53
CA ILE A 30 -5.62 52.54 2.97
C ILE A 30 -4.17 52.88 3.33
N SER A 31 -4.01 53.96 4.10
CA SER A 31 -2.72 54.42 4.63
C SER A 31 -1.82 53.23 5.04
N ARG A 32 -0.68 53.13 4.38
CA ARG A 32 0.24 51.95 4.37
C ARG A 32 0.70 51.45 5.74
N SER A 33 0.43 52.15 6.81
CA SER A 33 0.97 51.80 8.14
C SER A 33 -0.02 51.06 9.05
N SER A 34 -1.32 51.35 8.96
CA SER A 34 -2.33 50.87 9.93
C SER A 34 -2.95 49.50 9.63
N HIS A 35 -2.82 48.99 8.41
CA HIS A 35 -3.60 47.81 7.96
C HIS A 35 -2.75 46.56 7.64
N ARG A 36 -1.43 46.63 7.72
CA ARG A 36 -0.58 45.46 7.55
C ARG A 36 -0.87 44.39 8.63
N LEU A 37 -1.17 44.84 9.84
CA LEU A 37 -1.46 43.96 10.96
C LEU A 37 -2.78 43.20 10.78
N PRO A 38 -3.93 43.82 10.46
CA PRO A 38 -5.18 43.08 10.27
C PRO A 38 -5.13 42.14 9.04
N VAL A 39 -4.49 42.53 7.94
CA VAL A 39 -4.31 41.64 6.77
C VAL A 39 -3.44 40.43 7.12
N ALA A 40 -2.35 40.64 7.86
CA ALA A 40 -1.49 39.54 8.31
C ALA A 40 -2.25 38.60 9.27
N ILE A 41 -3.06 39.11 10.17
CA ILE A 41 -3.90 38.33 11.10
C ILE A 41 -4.94 37.52 10.31
N ILE A 42 -5.65 38.14 9.37
CA ILE A 42 -6.66 37.44 8.54
C ILE A 42 -6.00 36.33 7.72
N SER A 43 -4.87 36.62 7.07
CA SER A 43 -4.13 35.64 6.28
C SER A 43 -3.61 34.46 7.14
N ALA A 44 -3.07 34.79 8.31
CA ALA A 44 -2.62 33.76 9.26
C ALA A 44 -3.80 32.90 9.76
N THR A 45 -4.93 33.53 10.11
CA THR A 45 -6.13 32.81 10.54
C THR A 45 -6.67 31.91 9.43
N LEU A 46 -6.71 32.41 8.18
CA LEU A 46 -7.14 31.60 7.03
C LEU A 46 -6.22 30.40 6.79
N MET A 47 -4.89 30.60 6.87
CA MET A 47 -3.92 29.51 6.74
C MET A 47 -4.07 28.47 7.86
N VAL A 48 -4.29 28.92 9.10
CA VAL A 48 -4.55 28.04 10.23
C VAL A 48 -5.84 27.25 10.02
N LEU A 49 -6.93 27.87 9.59
CA LEU A 49 -8.19 27.19 9.29
C LEU A 49 -8.05 26.18 8.15
N LEU A 50 -7.33 26.53 7.07
CA LEU A 50 -7.05 25.62 5.96
C LEU A 50 -6.16 24.44 6.40
N TYR A 51 -5.17 24.70 7.25
CA TYR A 51 -4.35 23.65 7.85
C TYR A 51 -5.18 22.70 8.71
N PHE A 52 -6.08 23.22 9.57
CA PHE A 52 -6.99 22.41 10.36
C PHE A 52 -7.96 21.63 9.50
N GLN A 53 -8.51 22.22 8.45
CA GLN A 53 -9.37 21.50 7.48
C GLN A 53 -8.61 20.36 6.81
N ALA A 54 -7.40 20.59 6.31
CA ALA A 54 -6.57 19.57 5.72
C ALA A 54 -6.18 18.49 6.75
N ALA A 55 -5.87 18.87 7.98
CA ALA A 55 -5.54 17.97 9.06
C ALA A 55 -6.73 17.12 9.56
N LEU A 56 -7.95 17.67 9.51
CA LEU A 56 -9.18 16.92 9.86
C LEU A 56 -9.49 15.82 8.84
N TYR A 57 -9.20 16.03 7.54
CA TYR A 57 -9.43 15.02 6.50
C TYR A 57 -8.33 13.94 6.45
N THR A 58 -7.11 14.23 6.90
CA THR A 58 -5.99 13.27 6.95
C THR A 58 -5.08 13.56 8.13
N PRO A 59 -5.53 13.40 9.40
CA PRO A 59 -4.68 13.73 10.53
C PRO A 59 -3.55 12.71 10.66
N PRO A 60 -2.31 13.03 10.27
CA PRO A 60 -1.19 12.11 10.39
C PRO A 60 -0.96 11.68 11.85
N PHE A 61 -1.15 12.60 12.80
CA PHE A 61 -1.04 12.32 14.24
C PHE A 61 -2.09 11.33 14.77
N TYR A 62 -3.33 11.42 14.28
CA TYR A 62 -4.38 10.50 14.70
C TYR A 62 -4.15 9.10 14.16
N LYS A 63 -3.77 8.99 12.89
CA LYS A 63 -3.44 7.70 12.28
C LYS A 63 -2.21 7.06 12.91
N GLN A 64 -1.23 7.86 13.32
CA GLN A 64 -0.04 7.35 14.00
C GLN A 64 -0.35 6.85 15.42
N ARG A 65 -1.21 7.54 16.18
CA ARG A 65 -1.67 7.07 17.49
C ARG A 65 -2.55 5.83 17.43
N GLN A 66 -3.33 5.67 16.36
CA GLN A 66 -4.19 4.51 16.13
C GLN A 66 -3.50 3.40 15.36
N TYR A 67 -2.20 3.54 15.05
CA TYR A 67 -1.50 2.56 14.27
C TYR A 67 -1.44 1.20 14.97
N GLU A 68 -1.20 1.18 16.27
CA GLU A 68 -1.11 -0.05 17.08
C GLU A 68 -2.40 -0.87 17.01
N ASP A 69 -3.55 -0.20 17.00
CA ASP A 69 -4.88 -0.83 16.89
C ASP A 69 -5.31 -1.11 15.44
N SER A 70 -4.51 -0.67 14.46
CA SER A 70 -4.79 -0.91 13.06
C SER A 70 -4.37 -2.31 12.61
N ILE A 71 -4.90 -2.77 11.46
CA ILE A 71 -4.45 -4.02 10.82
C ILE A 71 -2.93 -4.05 10.67
N GLY A 72 -2.33 -2.91 10.30
CA GLY A 72 -0.87 -2.78 10.18
C GLY A 72 -0.14 -2.95 11.51
N GLY A 73 -0.67 -2.41 12.60
CA GLY A 73 -0.11 -2.55 13.94
C GLY A 73 -0.16 -3.99 14.43
N VAL A 74 -1.32 -4.64 14.31
CA VAL A 74 -1.47 -6.05 14.71
C VAL A 74 -0.57 -6.96 13.88
N LEU A 75 -0.49 -6.75 12.56
CA LEU A 75 0.46 -7.49 11.71
C LEU A 75 1.91 -7.24 12.12
N SER A 76 2.25 -6.00 12.55
CA SER A 76 3.59 -5.71 13.09
C SER A 76 3.93 -6.60 14.26
N HIS A 77 3.03 -6.76 15.22
CA HIS A 77 3.23 -7.64 16.38
C HIS A 77 3.37 -9.10 15.98
N ILE A 78 2.56 -9.58 15.02
CA ILE A 78 2.70 -10.95 14.50
C ILE A 78 4.08 -11.16 13.89
N VAL A 79 4.56 -10.20 13.10
CA VAL A 79 5.89 -10.26 12.48
C VAL A 79 6.98 -10.25 13.55
N GLU A 80 6.92 -9.37 14.54
CA GLU A 80 7.92 -9.28 15.62
C GLU A 80 8.04 -10.59 16.40
N GLN A 81 6.93 -11.26 16.64
CA GLN A 81 6.91 -12.52 17.39
C GLN A 81 7.37 -13.74 16.58
N ASN A 82 7.21 -13.70 15.24
CA ASN A 82 7.37 -14.89 14.41
C ASN A 82 8.45 -14.79 13.33
N ALA A 83 8.99 -13.60 13.07
CA ALA A 83 10.01 -13.32 12.06
C ALA A 83 11.30 -12.82 12.69
N PRO A 84 12.23 -13.68 13.09
CA PRO A 84 13.46 -13.29 13.80
C PRO A 84 14.35 -12.32 13.00
N HIS A 85 14.34 -12.44 11.68
CA HIS A 85 15.09 -11.53 10.80
C HIS A 85 14.19 -10.44 10.17
N ARG A 86 12.90 -10.39 10.55
CA ARG A 86 11.89 -9.45 10.01
C ARG A 86 11.84 -9.44 8.49
N THR A 87 12.08 -10.60 7.87
CA THR A 87 11.98 -10.78 6.42
C THR A 87 10.60 -11.28 6.05
N ILE A 88 9.95 -10.59 5.13
CA ILE A 88 8.56 -10.85 4.77
C ILE A 88 8.41 -10.88 3.25
N MET A 89 7.58 -11.76 2.76
CA MET A 89 7.02 -11.70 1.40
C MET A 89 5.51 -11.58 1.49
N THR A 90 4.92 -10.75 0.64
CA THR A 90 3.47 -10.54 0.63
C THR A 90 2.91 -10.80 -0.75
N LEU A 91 1.94 -11.68 -0.85
CA LEU A 91 1.15 -11.88 -2.07
C LEU A 91 -0.19 -11.14 -1.88
N SER A 92 -0.20 -9.86 -2.22
CA SER A 92 -1.35 -8.97 -2.01
C SER A 92 -1.45 -7.93 -3.12
N PRO A 93 -2.69 -7.54 -3.49
CA PRO A 93 -2.91 -6.45 -4.44
C PRO A 93 -2.67 -5.08 -3.81
N GLY A 94 -2.72 -4.97 -2.48
CA GLY A 94 -2.67 -3.71 -1.76
C GLY A 94 -1.28 -3.34 -1.24
N ILE A 95 -0.97 -2.05 -1.22
CA ILE A 95 0.21 -1.51 -0.56
C ILE A 95 -0.01 -1.50 0.96
N TYR A 96 -1.17 -1.02 1.40
CA TYR A 96 -1.58 -1.07 2.80
C TYR A 96 -2.12 -2.47 3.13
N PRO A 97 -1.82 -3.04 4.29
CA PRO A 97 -1.16 -2.47 5.48
C PRO A 97 0.37 -2.63 5.51
N PHE A 98 0.97 -3.27 4.52
CA PHE A 98 2.40 -3.63 4.53
C PHE A 98 3.33 -2.41 4.50
N TRP A 99 2.89 -1.35 3.86
CA TRP A 99 3.49 -0.03 3.96
C TRP A 99 2.50 0.91 4.67
N PRO A 100 2.80 1.43 5.84
CA PRO A 100 4.14 1.65 6.44
C PRO A 100 4.66 0.55 7.39
N MET A 101 3.95 -0.56 7.62
CA MET A 101 4.32 -1.61 8.57
C MET A 101 5.80 -1.99 8.49
N ILE A 102 6.29 -2.28 7.28
CA ILE A 102 7.68 -2.73 7.06
C ILE A 102 8.70 -1.68 7.53
N ASN A 103 8.38 -0.38 7.37
CA ASN A 103 9.23 0.71 7.79
C ASN A 103 9.29 0.83 9.33
N TYR A 104 8.15 0.72 10.01
CA TYR A 104 8.09 0.76 11.47
C TYR A 104 8.82 -0.42 12.11
N LEU A 105 8.76 -1.58 11.49
CA LEU A 105 9.45 -2.79 11.94
C LEU A 105 10.96 -2.76 11.67
N ASN A 106 11.45 -1.81 10.87
CA ASN A 106 12.78 -1.90 10.26
C ASN A 106 12.99 -3.28 9.61
N GLY A 107 11.94 -3.76 8.94
CA GLY A 107 11.89 -5.06 8.28
C GLY A 107 12.32 -4.98 6.83
N ARG A 108 12.37 -6.12 6.18
CA ARG A 108 12.73 -6.24 4.77
C ARG A 108 11.69 -7.02 3.99
N MET A 109 11.15 -6.38 2.94
CA MET A 109 10.40 -7.07 1.90
C MET A 109 11.37 -7.86 1.02
N THR A 110 11.09 -9.13 0.78
CA THR A 110 11.99 -10.02 0.03
C THR A 110 11.61 -10.16 -1.44
N MET A 111 10.49 -9.58 -1.84
CA MET A 111 10.00 -9.56 -3.19
C MET A 111 10.38 -8.24 -3.88
N ARG A 112 10.74 -8.29 -5.16
CA ARG A 112 11.09 -7.11 -5.98
C ARG A 112 9.89 -6.25 -6.36
N PHE A 113 8.68 -6.81 -6.28
CA PHE A 113 7.43 -6.10 -6.57
C PHE A 113 6.79 -5.58 -5.29
N LEU A 114 6.23 -4.38 -5.35
CA LEU A 114 5.54 -3.77 -4.22
C LEU A 114 4.17 -4.43 -3.96
N THR A 115 3.53 -4.89 -5.03
CA THR A 115 2.18 -5.50 -5.02
C THR A 115 2.03 -6.45 -6.19
N MET A 116 0.89 -7.18 -6.24
CA MET A 116 0.52 -8.07 -7.34
C MET A 116 -0.29 -7.37 -8.45
N TRP A 117 -0.11 -6.07 -8.68
CA TRP A 117 -0.89 -5.32 -9.67
C TRP A 117 -0.78 -5.84 -11.10
N VAL A 118 0.38 -6.37 -11.49
CA VAL A 118 0.53 -6.95 -12.83
C VAL A 118 -0.39 -8.16 -12.99
N VAL A 119 -0.45 -9.03 -11.99
CA VAL A 119 -1.35 -10.19 -11.98
C VAL A 119 -2.82 -9.73 -12.00
N GLN A 120 -3.16 -8.69 -11.22
CA GLN A 120 -4.50 -8.09 -11.29
C GLN A 120 -4.85 -7.60 -12.71
N GLY A 121 -3.90 -6.95 -13.39
CA GLY A 121 -4.11 -6.45 -14.75
C GLY A 121 -4.37 -7.58 -15.75
N VAL A 122 -3.68 -8.71 -15.62
CA VAL A 122 -3.88 -9.90 -16.48
C VAL A 122 -5.27 -10.52 -16.26
N TYR A 123 -5.72 -10.58 -15.02
CA TYR A 123 -6.97 -11.24 -14.64
C TYR A 123 -8.15 -10.26 -14.45
N ALA A 124 -8.02 -9.03 -14.94
CA ALA A 124 -9.10 -8.03 -14.84
C ALA A 124 -10.37 -8.46 -15.59
N ASP A 125 -10.21 -9.10 -16.75
CA ASP A 125 -11.27 -9.56 -17.64
C ASP A 125 -11.19 -11.08 -17.86
N CYS A 126 -11.12 -11.85 -16.77
CA CYS A 126 -10.89 -13.29 -16.83
C CYS A 126 -12.16 -14.14 -17.03
N GLU A 127 -13.32 -13.55 -17.29
CA GLU A 127 -14.58 -14.29 -17.47
C GLU A 127 -14.52 -15.29 -18.64
N ASP A 128 -13.80 -14.93 -19.71
CA ASP A 128 -13.65 -15.73 -20.92
C ASP A 128 -12.47 -16.71 -20.87
N PHE A 129 -11.74 -16.78 -19.76
CA PHE A 129 -10.60 -17.69 -19.65
C PHE A 129 -11.05 -19.16 -19.58
N PRO A 130 -10.34 -20.08 -20.27
CA PRO A 130 -10.71 -21.51 -20.27
C PRO A 130 -10.49 -22.17 -18.90
N ALA A 131 -9.64 -21.61 -18.05
CA ALA A 131 -9.36 -22.07 -16.71
C ALA A 131 -9.21 -20.88 -15.76
N LEU A 132 -9.27 -21.14 -14.44
CA LEU A 132 -9.09 -20.09 -13.42
C LEU A 132 -7.74 -19.41 -13.52
N TYR A 133 -6.70 -20.16 -13.86
CA TYR A 133 -5.33 -19.68 -14.06
C TYR A 133 -4.84 -20.05 -15.45
N ASN A 134 -4.06 -19.18 -16.07
CA ASN A 134 -3.32 -19.54 -17.26
C ASN A 134 -2.27 -20.60 -16.90
N ALA A 135 -2.15 -21.62 -17.74
CA ALA A 135 -1.08 -22.60 -17.56
C ALA A 135 0.29 -21.95 -17.84
N PRO A 136 1.36 -22.37 -17.15
CA PRO A 136 2.69 -21.71 -17.26
C PRO A 136 3.25 -21.60 -18.68
N ASP A 137 2.84 -22.49 -19.59
CA ASP A 137 3.21 -22.51 -21.00
C ASP A 137 2.34 -21.61 -21.89
N THR A 138 1.20 -21.15 -21.38
CA THR A 138 0.27 -20.25 -22.08
C THR A 138 0.25 -18.82 -21.54
N MET A 139 1.02 -18.55 -20.50
CA MET A 139 1.14 -17.21 -19.93
C MET A 139 1.73 -16.22 -20.93
N GLY A 140 1.17 -15.00 -20.98
CA GLY A 140 1.78 -13.89 -21.72
C GLY A 140 3.07 -13.42 -21.04
N ASP A 141 3.93 -12.71 -21.80
CA ASP A 141 5.27 -12.32 -21.35
C ASP A 141 5.29 -11.59 -19.98
N SER A 142 4.38 -10.65 -19.78
CA SER A 142 4.29 -9.88 -18.52
C SER A 142 3.88 -10.74 -17.33
N GLU A 143 2.93 -11.64 -17.55
CA GLU A 143 2.46 -12.58 -16.53
C GLU A 143 3.59 -13.56 -16.19
N LYS A 144 4.18 -14.18 -17.22
CA LYS A 144 5.28 -15.13 -17.08
C LYS A 144 6.46 -14.52 -16.34
N PHE A 145 6.83 -13.28 -16.66
CA PHE A 145 7.89 -12.55 -15.97
C PHE A 145 7.59 -12.40 -14.46
N VAL A 146 6.38 -12.00 -14.09
CA VAL A 146 6.02 -11.84 -12.66
C VAL A 146 5.93 -13.19 -11.97
N PHE A 147 5.34 -14.19 -12.63
CA PHE A 147 5.21 -15.56 -12.11
C PHE A 147 6.57 -16.17 -11.77
N ASP A 148 7.52 -16.08 -12.69
CA ASP A 148 8.87 -16.61 -12.47
C ASP A 148 9.65 -15.76 -11.45
N ALA A 149 9.61 -14.43 -11.58
CA ALA A 149 10.35 -13.53 -10.69
C ALA A 149 9.92 -13.63 -9.22
N VAL A 150 8.62 -13.75 -8.95
CA VAL A 150 8.10 -13.95 -7.58
C VAL A 150 8.53 -15.31 -7.04
N SER A 151 8.46 -16.35 -7.87
CA SER A 151 8.87 -17.69 -7.50
C SER A 151 10.37 -17.79 -7.17
N ASP A 152 11.20 -17.16 -7.99
CA ASP A 152 12.65 -17.06 -7.76
C ASP A 152 12.98 -16.27 -6.50
N ASP A 153 12.32 -15.11 -6.30
CA ASP A 153 12.52 -14.29 -5.11
C ASP A 153 12.13 -15.04 -3.84
N PHE A 154 11.04 -15.82 -3.86
CA PHE A 154 10.61 -16.63 -2.74
C PHE A 154 11.62 -17.73 -2.42
N ALA A 155 12.01 -18.51 -3.42
CA ALA A 155 12.95 -19.63 -3.26
C ALA A 155 14.34 -19.15 -2.82
N LYS A 156 14.83 -18.06 -3.39
CA LYS A 156 16.15 -17.50 -3.09
C LYS A 156 16.23 -16.86 -1.70
N ASN A 157 15.24 -16.02 -1.37
CA ASN A 157 15.26 -15.21 -0.15
C ASN A 157 14.72 -15.97 1.07
N GLN A 158 13.83 -16.93 0.88
CA GLN A 158 13.23 -17.74 1.94
C GLN A 158 12.81 -16.89 3.15
N PRO A 159 11.84 -15.98 3.01
CA PRO A 159 11.43 -15.06 4.07
C PRO A 159 11.01 -15.79 5.35
N ASP A 160 11.14 -15.14 6.50
CA ASP A 160 10.64 -15.70 7.76
C ASP A 160 9.12 -15.93 7.70
N LEU A 161 8.39 -14.98 7.07
CA LEU A 161 6.95 -15.08 6.87
C LEU A 161 6.56 -14.84 5.42
N LEU A 162 5.62 -15.66 4.95
CA LEU A 162 4.83 -15.41 3.73
C LEU A 162 3.41 -15.03 4.15
N ILE A 163 2.93 -13.88 3.70
CA ILE A 163 1.59 -13.35 3.99
C ILE A 163 0.80 -13.31 2.70
N VAL A 164 -0.29 -14.05 2.63
CA VAL A 164 -1.12 -14.21 1.43
C VAL A 164 -2.49 -13.58 1.66
N ASP A 165 -2.85 -12.64 0.83
CA ASP A 165 -4.15 -11.98 0.86
C ASP A 165 -5.22 -12.88 0.22
N THR A 166 -6.32 -13.13 0.93
CA THR A 166 -7.46 -13.93 0.44
C THR A 166 -8.45 -13.10 -0.38
N ILE A 167 -8.28 -11.78 -0.42
CA ILE A 167 -9.06 -10.87 -1.27
C ILE A 167 -8.13 -10.34 -2.38
N PRO A 168 -8.06 -11.01 -3.52
CA PRO A 168 -7.05 -10.75 -4.54
C PRO A 168 -7.26 -9.43 -5.30
N GLY A 169 -8.40 -8.76 -5.12
CA GLY A 169 -8.74 -7.54 -5.84
C GLY A 169 -9.04 -7.74 -7.32
N MET A 170 -9.33 -8.97 -7.71
CA MET A 170 -9.72 -9.37 -9.06
C MET A 170 -11.18 -9.82 -9.08
N PRO A 171 -11.85 -9.76 -10.24
CA PRO A 171 -13.17 -10.35 -10.40
C PRO A 171 -13.13 -11.86 -10.15
N ARG A 172 -14.28 -12.46 -9.97
CA ARG A 172 -14.39 -13.92 -9.90
C ARG A 172 -14.30 -14.50 -11.30
N CYS A 173 -13.26 -15.27 -11.55
CA CYS A 173 -13.09 -15.98 -12.81
C CYS A 173 -13.85 -17.31 -12.71
N GLN A 174 -14.78 -17.56 -13.60
CA GLN A 174 -15.62 -18.77 -13.57
C GLN A 174 -16.33 -18.99 -12.21
N GLY A 175 -16.73 -17.90 -11.55
CA GLY A 175 -17.38 -17.93 -10.23
C GLY A 175 -16.44 -18.22 -9.06
N LYS A 176 -15.14 -18.46 -9.29
CA LYS A 176 -14.14 -18.75 -8.27
C LYS A 176 -13.33 -17.52 -7.91
N VAL A 177 -12.86 -17.47 -6.67
CA VAL A 177 -11.92 -16.43 -6.19
C VAL A 177 -10.50 -16.83 -6.60
N PHE A 178 -9.75 -15.89 -7.16
CA PHE A 178 -8.34 -16.10 -7.46
C PHE A 178 -7.54 -16.30 -6.16
N ASP A 179 -6.77 -17.36 -6.07
CA ASP A 179 -5.90 -17.66 -4.94
C ASP A 179 -4.44 -17.52 -5.34
N TYR A 180 -3.75 -16.53 -4.77
CA TYR A 180 -2.33 -16.30 -5.08
C TYR A 180 -1.45 -17.49 -4.73
N LEU A 181 -1.75 -18.22 -3.65
CA LEU A 181 -0.93 -19.36 -3.25
C LEU A 181 -1.06 -20.50 -4.26
N GLU A 182 -2.30 -20.86 -4.63
CA GLU A 182 -2.53 -21.89 -5.67
C GLU A 182 -1.91 -21.50 -6.99
N TYR A 183 -2.01 -20.22 -7.36
CA TYR A 183 -1.44 -19.71 -8.61
C TYR A 183 0.08 -19.89 -8.64
N PHE A 184 0.80 -19.42 -7.63
CA PHE A 184 2.26 -19.53 -7.59
C PHE A 184 2.75 -20.96 -7.35
N GLN A 185 1.97 -21.82 -6.70
CA GLN A 185 2.31 -23.24 -6.54
C GLN A 185 2.34 -24.04 -7.87
N GLN A 186 1.79 -23.50 -8.96
CA GLN A 186 1.99 -24.06 -10.29
C GLN A 186 3.45 -23.92 -10.77
N ASN A 187 4.23 -23.02 -10.18
CA ASN A 187 5.66 -22.93 -10.42
C ASN A 187 6.40 -23.90 -9.48
N LYS A 188 7.12 -24.86 -10.08
CA LYS A 188 7.83 -25.87 -9.29
C LYS A 188 8.85 -25.28 -8.32
N VAL A 189 9.53 -24.19 -8.69
CA VAL A 189 10.50 -23.50 -7.84
C VAL A 189 9.83 -22.94 -6.58
N PHE A 190 8.66 -22.33 -6.74
CA PHE A 190 7.87 -21.85 -5.62
C PHE A 190 7.34 -23.00 -4.77
N ALA A 191 6.75 -24.02 -5.39
CA ALA A 191 6.16 -25.17 -4.69
C ALA A 191 7.19 -25.90 -3.83
N ASP A 192 8.36 -26.24 -4.40
CA ASP A 192 9.46 -26.90 -3.69
C ASP A 192 9.96 -26.04 -2.49
N ALA A 193 10.04 -24.72 -2.67
CA ALA A 193 10.41 -23.81 -1.60
C ALA A 193 9.34 -23.73 -0.50
N PHE A 194 8.06 -23.77 -0.88
CA PHE A 194 6.93 -23.67 0.03
C PHE A 194 6.78 -24.89 0.95
N GLU A 195 7.31 -26.05 0.59
CA GLU A 195 7.37 -27.22 1.46
C GLU A 195 8.08 -26.94 2.80
N ASN A 196 8.95 -25.93 2.82
CA ASN A 196 9.63 -25.50 4.05
C ASN A 196 8.81 -24.56 4.92
N TYR A 197 7.55 -24.31 4.59
CA TYR A 197 6.66 -23.44 5.34
C TYR A 197 5.54 -24.22 5.99
N GLU A 198 5.03 -23.69 7.09
CA GLU A 198 3.86 -24.19 7.79
C GLU A 198 2.85 -23.05 7.96
N HIS A 199 1.56 -23.40 7.94
CA HIS A 199 0.52 -22.42 8.27
C HIS A 199 0.67 -22.01 9.73
N LEU A 200 0.82 -20.72 9.97
CA LEU A 200 0.95 -20.16 11.31
C LEU A 200 -0.42 -19.78 11.87
N MET A 201 -1.17 -18.96 11.12
CA MET A 201 -2.49 -18.46 11.51
C MET A 201 -3.16 -17.73 10.36
N ASP A 202 -4.46 -17.52 10.49
CA ASP A 202 -5.23 -16.57 9.71
C ASP A 202 -5.49 -15.31 10.56
N PHE A 203 -5.31 -14.14 9.94
CA PHE A 203 -5.61 -12.86 10.56
C PHE A 203 -6.31 -11.94 9.57
N ASP A 204 -7.53 -11.51 9.89
CA ASP A 204 -8.40 -10.72 9.01
C ASP A 204 -8.55 -11.43 7.65
N ARG A 205 -8.05 -10.84 6.59
CA ARG A 205 -8.05 -11.39 5.23
C ARG A 205 -6.73 -12.07 4.84
N TYR A 206 -5.81 -12.25 5.75
CA TYR A 206 -4.48 -12.76 5.47
C TYR A 206 -4.28 -14.16 6.03
N ARG A 207 -3.77 -15.08 5.18
CA ARG A 207 -3.20 -16.35 5.60
C ARG A 207 -1.70 -16.15 5.79
N ILE A 208 -1.19 -16.49 6.96
CA ILE A 208 0.20 -16.27 7.35
C ILE A 208 0.89 -17.61 7.47
N PHE A 209 1.99 -17.76 6.75
CA PHE A 209 2.83 -18.94 6.77
C PHE A 209 4.20 -18.57 7.32
N ARG A 210 4.75 -19.46 8.16
CA ARG A 210 6.05 -19.30 8.78
C ARG A 210 7.02 -20.34 8.23
N LYS A 211 8.27 -19.93 8.02
CA LYS A 211 9.34 -20.87 7.70
C LYS A 211 9.56 -21.84 8.86
N LYS A 212 9.56 -23.14 8.58
CA LYS A 212 9.83 -24.20 9.57
C LYS A 212 11.21 -24.01 10.18
N LYS A 213 11.32 -24.21 11.49
CA LYS A 213 12.62 -24.24 12.15
C LYS A 213 13.37 -25.48 11.69
N LYS A 214 14.61 -25.31 11.24
CA LYS A 214 15.48 -26.47 11.01
C LYS A 214 15.72 -27.14 12.36
N THR A 215 15.29 -28.39 12.49
CA THR A 215 15.57 -29.24 13.64
C THR A 215 17.04 -29.62 13.61
#